data_481d1352705d795c8163d7630a300327
#
_entry.id   481d1352705d795c8163d7630a300327
#
_cell.length_a   1.000
_cell.length_b   1.000
_cell.length_c   1.000
_cell.angle_alpha   90.00
_cell.angle_beta   90.00
_cell.angle_gamma   90.00
#
_symmetry.space_group_name_H-M   'P 1'
#
loop_
_entity.id
_entity.type
_entity.pdbx_description
1 polymer ?
#
loop_
_entity_poly.entity_id
_entity_poly.type
_entity_poly.pdbx_seq_one_letter_code
_entity_poly.pdbx_strand_id
1 'polypeptide(L)'
;MTTPRHIITAAIAALLVISGVLTACSISYKFNQSSIDYTKVKTIQIADFPIRASYVWGPMGPLFNNQLKDQFANHTKLSQVRRNGDLKLEGEITQYTQRNKSVSAEGYSAQTELTMTVNVRFTNNTNHQEDFEKQFSSSTSYETTQSLSSVQESLVTEMVKDICDQIFNATVANW
;
A
#
# COMPACT_ATOMS: atom_id res chain seq x y z
N MET A 1 66.26 24.26 1.11
CA MET A 1 65.94 23.73 -0.23
C MET A 1 65.35 22.30 -0.04
N THR A 2 64.09 22.17 0.05
CA THR A 2 63.44 20.85 0.14
C THR A 2 63.52 20.20 -1.23
N THR A 3 64.18 19.04 -1.30
CA THR A 3 64.39 18.31 -2.55
C THR A 3 63.05 17.87 -3.17
N PRO A 4 62.87 17.94 -4.51
CA PRO A 4 61.64 17.62 -5.18
C PRO A 4 61.11 16.20 -4.94
N ARG A 5 62.01 15.31 -4.44
CA ARG A 5 61.59 13.91 -4.09
C ARG A 5 60.64 13.82 -2.91
N HIS A 6 60.74 14.68 -1.90
CA HIS A 6 59.86 14.67 -0.73
C HIS A 6 58.45 15.21 -1.05
N ILE A 7 58.38 16.13 -2.01
CA ILE A 7 57.08 16.66 -2.47
C ILE A 7 56.30 15.60 -3.28
N ILE A 8 57.01 14.84 -4.11
CA ILE A 8 56.43 13.77 -4.92
C ILE A 8 55.97 12.62 -4.02
N THR A 9 56.73 12.23 -3.02
CA THR A 9 56.35 11.16 -2.06
C THR A 9 55.16 11.58 -1.19
N ALA A 10 55.10 12.84 -0.76
CA ALA A 10 53.94 13.36 -0.01
C ALA A 10 52.68 13.43 -0.87
N ALA A 11 52.76 13.80 -2.15
CA ALA A 11 51.65 13.83 -3.08
C ALA A 11 51.09 12.42 -3.37
N ILE A 12 51.95 11.41 -3.54
CA ILE A 12 51.55 10.02 -3.75
C ILE A 12 50.87 9.45 -2.50
N ALA A 13 51.40 9.75 -1.31
CA ALA A 13 50.82 9.32 -0.05
C ALA A 13 49.42 9.95 0.17
N ALA A 14 49.24 11.23 -0.15
CA ALA A 14 47.93 11.91 -0.08
C ALA A 14 46.93 11.33 -1.08
N LEU A 15 47.36 10.97 -2.29
CA LEU A 15 46.50 10.36 -3.31
C LEU A 15 46.01 8.97 -2.89
N LEU A 16 46.88 8.16 -2.24
CA LEU A 16 46.54 6.84 -1.71
C LEU A 16 45.56 6.90 -0.54
N VAL A 17 45.64 7.91 0.32
CA VAL A 17 44.70 8.13 1.42
C VAL A 17 43.32 8.54 0.89
N ILE A 18 43.26 9.40 -0.13
CA ILE A 18 42.02 9.87 -0.76
C ILE A 18 41.32 8.72 -1.49
N SER A 19 42.04 7.81 -2.16
CA SER A 19 41.43 6.65 -2.83
C SER A 19 40.86 5.61 -1.87
N GLY A 20 41.39 5.51 -0.64
CA GLY A 20 40.91 4.61 0.41
C GLY A 20 39.58 5.04 1.05
N VAL A 21 39.26 6.34 1.03
CA VAL A 21 38.00 6.88 1.65
C VAL A 21 36.78 6.73 0.72
N LEU A 22 37.00 6.57 -0.59
CA LEU A 22 35.91 6.46 -1.58
C LEU A 22 35.24 5.07 -1.68
N THR A 23 35.79 4.05 -1.01
CA THR A 23 35.25 2.69 -1.07
C THR A 23 34.31 2.31 0.09
N ALA A 24 34.02 3.23 1.03
CA ALA A 24 33.29 2.93 2.26
C ALA A 24 31.75 3.17 2.21
N CYS A 25 31.20 3.52 1.07
CA CYS A 25 29.75 3.69 0.93
C CYS A 25 29.16 2.72 -0.10
N SER A 26 29.25 1.42 0.15
CA SER A 26 28.31 0.49 -0.46
C SER A 26 27.00 0.55 0.33
N ILE A 27 26.12 1.48 -0.05
CA ILE A 27 24.72 1.42 0.37
C ILE A 27 24.14 0.19 -0.34
N SER A 28 24.14 -0.94 0.36
CA SER A 28 23.40 -2.11 -0.06
C SER A 28 21.89 -1.78 0.08
N TYR A 29 21.30 -1.22 -0.96
CA TYR A 29 19.87 -1.28 -1.13
C TYR A 29 19.52 -2.75 -1.34
N LYS A 30 19.24 -3.45 -0.25
CA LYS A 30 18.42 -4.66 -0.34
C LYS A 30 17.06 -4.18 -0.82
N PHE A 31 16.85 -4.17 -2.13
CA PHE A 31 15.54 -4.35 -2.70
C PHE A 31 15.11 -5.74 -2.23
N ASN A 32 14.44 -5.79 -1.09
CA ASN A 32 13.58 -6.91 -0.76
C ASN A 32 12.44 -6.85 -1.78
N GLN A 33 12.68 -7.35 -2.98
CA GLN A 33 11.63 -7.97 -3.77
C GLN A 33 11.30 -9.27 -3.05
N SER A 34 10.58 -9.18 -1.96
CA SER A 34 9.97 -10.34 -1.35
C SER A 34 8.79 -10.72 -2.23
N SER A 35 9.08 -11.44 -3.28
CA SER A 35 8.08 -12.19 -4.01
C SER A 35 7.65 -13.36 -3.13
N ILE A 36 6.35 -13.64 -3.11
CA ILE A 36 5.78 -14.83 -2.46
C ILE A 36 6.65 -16.05 -2.79
N ASP A 37 7.08 -16.79 -1.78
CA ASP A 37 7.71 -18.09 -1.97
C ASP A 37 6.64 -19.11 -2.41
N TYR A 38 6.39 -19.20 -3.70
CA TYR A 38 5.40 -20.13 -4.28
C TYR A 38 5.73 -21.61 -4.06
N THR A 39 6.88 -21.94 -3.48
CA THR A 39 7.19 -23.32 -3.06
C THR A 39 6.46 -23.68 -1.76
N LYS A 40 6.22 -22.69 -0.89
CA LYS A 40 5.58 -22.82 0.42
C LYS A 40 4.14 -22.32 0.43
N VAL A 41 3.86 -21.23 -0.28
CA VAL A 41 2.57 -20.54 -0.29
C VAL A 41 1.93 -20.71 -1.66
N LYS A 42 0.83 -21.45 -1.75
CA LYS A 42 0.15 -21.79 -2.99
C LYS A 42 -1.29 -21.31 -3.04
N THR A 43 -1.89 -21.09 -1.88
CA THR A 43 -3.31 -20.79 -1.76
C THR A 43 -3.57 -19.55 -0.92
N ILE A 44 -4.66 -18.83 -1.26
CA ILE A 44 -5.17 -17.70 -0.48
C ILE A 44 -6.66 -17.87 -0.24
N GLN A 45 -7.07 -17.62 1.00
CA GLN A 45 -8.45 -17.48 1.40
C GLN A 45 -8.77 -16.00 1.57
N ILE A 46 -9.68 -15.46 0.77
CA ILE A 46 -10.17 -14.08 0.91
C ILE A 46 -11.62 -14.17 1.37
N ALA A 47 -11.87 -13.74 2.61
CA ALA A 47 -13.22 -13.64 3.15
C ALA A 47 -13.97 -12.45 2.53
N ASP A 48 -15.29 -12.47 2.57
CA ASP A 48 -16.08 -11.30 2.22
C ASP A 48 -15.99 -10.26 3.34
N PHE A 49 -15.74 -9.00 2.97
CA PHE A 49 -15.62 -7.87 3.88
C PHE A 49 -17.00 -7.23 4.07
N PRO A 50 -17.64 -7.40 5.23
CA PRO A 50 -18.92 -6.75 5.52
C PRO A 50 -18.72 -5.24 5.71
N ILE A 51 -19.82 -4.49 5.42
CA ILE A 51 -19.85 -3.05 5.70
C ILE A 51 -20.35 -2.86 7.14
N ARG A 52 -19.52 -2.21 7.97
CA ARG A 52 -19.83 -1.80 9.36
C ARG A 52 -19.91 -0.28 9.52
N ALA A 53 -19.70 0.47 8.43
CA ALA A 53 -19.87 1.91 8.41
C ALA A 53 -21.30 2.32 8.71
N SER A 54 -21.49 3.49 9.34
CA SER A 54 -22.80 4.04 9.67
C SER A 54 -23.63 4.38 8.44
N TYR A 55 -22.98 4.82 7.36
CA TYR A 55 -23.62 5.03 6.06
C TYR A 55 -23.24 3.89 5.10
N VAL A 56 -24.24 3.35 4.42
CA VAL A 56 -24.07 2.22 3.50
C VAL A 56 -24.55 2.59 2.11
N TRP A 57 -23.65 2.52 1.14
CA TRP A 57 -24.02 2.49 -0.27
C TRP A 57 -24.03 1.02 -0.74
N GLY A 58 -25.22 0.50 -1.10
CA GLY A 58 -25.44 -0.93 -1.34
C GLY A 58 -24.43 -1.61 -2.27
N PRO A 59 -24.04 -1.02 -3.43
CA PRO A 59 -23.07 -1.61 -4.35
C PRO A 59 -21.65 -1.70 -3.82
N MET A 60 -21.26 -0.96 -2.76
CA MET A 60 -19.90 -0.86 -2.27
C MET A 60 -19.31 -2.20 -1.82
N GLY A 61 -20.08 -3.02 -1.11
CA GLY A 61 -19.62 -4.33 -0.62
C GLY A 61 -19.25 -5.29 -1.75
N PRO A 62 -20.17 -5.59 -2.68
CA PRO A 62 -19.86 -6.41 -3.86
C PRO A 62 -18.69 -5.84 -4.69
N LEU A 63 -18.66 -4.52 -4.90
CA LEU A 63 -17.60 -3.86 -5.66
C LEU A 63 -16.22 -4.09 -5.01
N PHE A 64 -16.12 -3.85 -3.70
CA PHE A 64 -14.88 -4.05 -2.94
C PHE A 64 -14.42 -5.51 -2.97
N ASN A 65 -15.34 -6.43 -2.65
CA ASN A 65 -15.01 -7.85 -2.55
C ASN A 65 -14.58 -8.44 -3.90
N ASN A 66 -15.22 -8.04 -4.99
CA ASN A 66 -14.85 -8.48 -6.33
C ASN A 66 -13.48 -7.90 -6.72
N GLN A 67 -13.29 -6.58 -6.57
CA GLN A 67 -12.02 -5.93 -6.90
C GLN A 67 -10.84 -6.54 -6.14
N LEU A 68 -11.01 -6.81 -4.84
CA LEU A 68 -9.96 -7.42 -4.03
C LEU A 68 -9.61 -8.84 -4.52
N LYS A 69 -10.63 -9.67 -4.78
CA LYS A 69 -10.43 -11.04 -5.31
C LYS A 69 -9.76 -11.01 -6.68
N ASP A 70 -10.20 -10.13 -7.58
CA ASP A 70 -9.65 -9.97 -8.92
C ASP A 70 -8.20 -9.49 -8.88
N GLN A 71 -7.86 -8.58 -7.96
CA GLN A 71 -6.49 -8.12 -7.75
C GLN A 71 -5.54 -9.28 -7.47
N PHE A 72 -5.88 -10.17 -6.54
CA PHE A 72 -5.06 -11.34 -6.22
C PHE A 72 -5.06 -12.38 -7.34
N ALA A 73 -6.19 -12.62 -7.99
CA ALA A 73 -6.29 -13.59 -9.10
C ALA A 73 -5.43 -13.18 -10.30
N ASN A 74 -5.40 -11.88 -10.63
CA ASN A 74 -4.72 -11.40 -11.82
C ASN A 74 -3.23 -11.12 -11.60
N HIS A 75 -2.80 -10.84 -10.37
CA HIS A 75 -1.44 -10.38 -10.07
C HIS A 75 -0.62 -11.40 -9.25
N THR A 76 -1.17 -12.56 -8.93
CA THR A 76 -0.44 -13.64 -8.24
C THR A 76 -0.69 -14.99 -8.91
N LYS A 77 0.14 -15.98 -8.55
CA LYS A 77 -0.07 -17.39 -8.93
C LYS A 77 -0.83 -18.17 -7.84
N LEU A 78 -1.40 -17.46 -6.85
CA LEU A 78 -2.11 -18.10 -5.75
C LEU A 78 -3.48 -18.61 -6.21
N SER A 79 -3.79 -19.85 -5.85
CA SER A 79 -5.13 -20.39 -6.03
C SER A 79 -6.06 -19.91 -4.93
N GLN A 80 -7.17 -19.25 -5.28
CA GLN A 80 -8.15 -18.83 -4.29
C GLN A 80 -8.96 -20.02 -3.79
N VAL A 81 -9.03 -20.17 -2.46
CA VAL A 81 -9.75 -21.24 -1.79
C VAL A 81 -10.75 -20.68 -0.79
N ARG A 82 -11.81 -21.45 -0.50
CA ARG A 82 -12.85 -21.02 0.44
C ARG A 82 -12.45 -21.20 1.91
N ARG A 83 -11.57 -22.15 2.21
CA ARG A 83 -11.13 -22.51 3.56
C ARG A 83 -9.69 -23.01 3.53
N ASN A 84 -9.00 -22.88 4.66
CA ASN A 84 -7.66 -23.44 4.89
C ASN A 84 -6.63 -23.01 3.84
N GLY A 85 -6.66 -21.72 3.43
CA GLY A 85 -5.60 -21.16 2.61
C GLY A 85 -4.29 -21.03 3.37
N ASP A 86 -3.16 -21.12 2.66
CA ASP A 86 -1.84 -20.81 3.22
C ASP A 86 -1.79 -19.34 3.68
N LEU A 87 -2.41 -18.45 2.91
CA LEU A 87 -2.69 -17.08 3.29
C LEU A 87 -4.17 -16.90 3.57
N LYS A 88 -4.48 -16.07 4.57
CA LYS A 88 -5.85 -15.70 4.90
C LYS A 88 -5.97 -14.18 4.98
N LEU A 89 -6.96 -13.63 4.29
CA LEU A 89 -7.29 -12.22 4.28
C LEU A 89 -8.74 -12.06 4.69
N GLU A 90 -8.97 -11.32 5.77
CA GLU A 90 -10.30 -11.02 6.30
C GLU A 90 -10.34 -9.59 6.83
N GLY A 91 -11.52 -9.03 6.95
CA GLY A 91 -11.66 -7.67 7.46
C GLY A 91 -13.06 -7.12 7.28
N GLU A 92 -13.20 -5.82 7.44
CA GLU A 92 -14.47 -5.12 7.35
C GLU A 92 -14.29 -3.67 6.88
N ILE A 93 -15.29 -3.13 6.19
CA ILE A 93 -15.33 -1.71 5.82
C ILE A 93 -15.89 -0.95 7.02
N THR A 94 -15.01 -0.25 7.76
CA THR A 94 -15.35 0.37 9.06
C THR A 94 -15.86 1.80 8.91
N GLN A 95 -15.46 2.50 7.85
CA GLN A 95 -15.84 3.90 7.66
C GLN A 95 -16.15 4.20 6.19
N TYR A 96 -17.23 4.95 5.99
CA TYR A 96 -17.59 5.59 4.75
C TYR A 96 -18.29 6.91 5.09
N THR A 97 -17.57 8.02 4.94
CA THR A 97 -18.03 9.33 5.41
C THR A 97 -17.71 10.43 4.43
N GLN A 98 -18.50 11.49 4.48
CA GLN A 98 -18.22 12.72 3.74
C GLN A 98 -18.02 13.89 4.70
N ARG A 99 -17.14 14.81 4.34
CA ARG A 99 -16.76 15.98 5.13
C ARG A 99 -16.47 17.17 4.23
N ASN A 100 -16.89 18.35 4.62
CA ASN A 100 -16.50 19.58 3.92
C ASN A 100 -14.99 19.80 4.09
N LYS A 101 -14.25 19.93 2.98
CA LYS A 101 -12.78 19.97 2.98
C LYS A 101 -12.22 21.39 3.11
N SER A 102 -12.82 22.35 2.44
CA SER A 102 -12.33 23.73 2.43
C SER A 102 -13.48 24.71 2.40
N VAL A 103 -13.27 25.87 3.04
CA VAL A 103 -14.09 27.06 2.89
C VAL A 103 -13.29 28.00 1.99
N SER A 104 -13.88 28.48 0.88
CA SER A 104 -13.26 29.48 0.05
C SER A 104 -13.06 30.79 0.82
N ALA A 105 -12.25 31.70 0.32
CA ALA A 105 -12.06 33.03 0.93
C ALA A 105 -13.39 33.80 1.09
N GLU A 106 -14.40 33.45 0.28
CA GLU A 106 -15.76 33.99 0.33
C GLU A 106 -16.69 33.22 1.28
N GLY A 107 -16.18 32.22 2.05
CA GLY A 107 -16.93 31.52 3.08
C GLY A 107 -17.77 30.31 2.61
N TYR A 108 -17.67 29.92 1.34
CA TYR A 108 -18.37 28.76 0.81
C TYR A 108 -17.46 27.52 0.77
N SER A 109 -18.02 26.35 1.14
CA SER A 109 -17.30 25.08 0.94
C SER A 109 -17.26 24.78 -0.56
N ALA A 110 -16.06 24.77 -1.11
CA ALA A 110 -15.87 24.49 -2.55
C ALA A 110 -15.81 22.99 -2.84
N GLN A 111 -15.39 22.18 -1.86
CA GLN A 111 -15.20 20.74 -2.04
C GLN A 111 -15.70 19.93 -0.84
N THR A 112 -16.25 18.77 -1.14
CA THR A 112 -16.59 17.71 -0.17
C THR A 112 -15.62 16.55 -0.34
N GLU A 113 -15.02 16.12 0.75
CA GLU A 113 -14.14 14.95 0.80
C GLU A 113 -14.96 13.73 1.19
N LEU A 114 -14.81 12.66 0.42
CA LEU A 114 -15.34 11.33 0.70
C LEU A 114 -14.19 10.45 1.17
N THR A 115 -14.37 9.75 2.29
CA THR A 115 -13.35 8.88 2.89
C THR A 115 -13.91 7.49 3.10
N MET A 116 -13.15 6.46 2.70
CA MET A 116 -13.39 5.06 3.00
C MET A 116 -12.24 4.50 3.82
N THR A 117 -12.55 3.70 4.86
CA THR A 117 -11.56 3.00 5.68
C THR A 117 -11.95 1.54 5.82
N VAL A 118 -10.96 0.67 5.68
CA VAL A 118 -11.11 -0.78 5.78
C VAL A 118 -10.13 -1.30 6.82
N ASN A 119 -10.61 -2.06 7.79
CA ASN A 119 -9.76 -2.80 8.72
C ASN A 119 -9.48 -4.17 8.13
N VAL A 120 -8.20 -4.56 8.08
CA VAL A 120 -7.73 -5.79 7.44
C VAL A 120 -6.89 -6.58 8.41
N ARG A 121 -7.21 -7.87 8.53
CA ARG A 121 -6.39 -8.86 9.21
C ARG A 121 -5.83 -9.83 8.16
N PHE A 122 -4.53 -9.89 8.11
CA PHE A 122 -3.78 -10.82 7.27
C PHE A 122 -3.11 -11.87 8.15
N THR A 123 -3.22 -13.13 7.75
CA THR A 123 -2.59 -14.27 8.43
C THR A 123 -1.84 -15.11 7.40
N ASN A 124 -0.57 -15.34 7.66
CA ASN A 124 0.24 -16.30 6.91
C ASN A 124 0.40 -17.59 7.72
N ASN A 125 -0.36 -18.62 7.38
CA ASN A 125 -0.33 -19.92 8.07
C ASN A 125 1.00 -20.66 7.89
N THR A 126 1.88 -20.22 6.98
CA THR A 126 3.21 -20.79 6.78
C THR A 126 4.30 -20.04 7.57
N ASN A 127 4.04 -18.76 7.94
CA ASN A 127 4.95 -17.93 8.72
C ASN A 127 4.18 -16.83 9.49
N HIS A 128 3.79 -17.11 10.71
CA HIS A 128 3.03 -16.17 11.55
C HIS A 128 3.77 -14.88 11.94
N GLN A 129 5.07 -14.74 11.63
CA GLN A 129 5.79 -13.48 11.84
C GLN A 129 5.36 -12.39 10.86
N GLU A 130 4.63 -12.74 9.82
CA GLU A 130 4.12 -11.86 8.79
C GLU A 130 2.66 -11.46 9.02
N ASP A 131 2.04 -11.99 10.07
CA ASP A 131 0.66 -11.65 10.43
C ASP A 131 0.56 -10.18 10.84
N PHE A 132 -0.49 -9.53 10.39
CA PHE A 132 -0.79 -8.16 10.81
C PHE A 132 -2.30 -7.87 10.86
N GLU A 133 -2.64 -6.84 11.62
CA GLU A 133 -3.92 -6.17 11.56
C GLU A 133 -3.69 -4.68 11.34
N LYS A 134 -4.26 -4.12 10.27
CA LYS A 134 -3.99 -2.75 9.85
C LYS A 134 -5.21 -2.14 9.16
N GLN A 135 -5.34 -0.82 9.33
CA GLN A 135 -6.33 -0.01 8.61
C GLN A 135 -5.73 0.55 7.32
N PHE A 136 -6.51 0.49 6.26
CA PHE A 136 -6.23 1.11 4.98
C PHE A 136 -7.32 2.13 4.68
N SER A 137 -6.94 3.28 4.18
CA SER A 137 -7.87 4.37 3.89
C SER A 137 -7.58 5.00 2.54
N SER A 138 -8.65 5.43 1.89
CA SER A 138 -8.58 6.27 0.70
C SER A 138 -9.57 7.41 0.82
N SER A 139 -9.21 8.57 0.28
CA SER A 139 -10.06 9.75 0.26
C SER A 139 -9.99 10.40 -1.11
N THR A 140 -11.15 10.83 -1.59
CA THR A 140 -11.25 11.61 -2.82
C THR A 140 -12.19 12.80 -2.60
N SER A 141 -12.14 13.80 -3.46
CA SER A 141 -12.95 15.02 -3.30
C SER A 141 -13.76 15.30 -4.54
N TYR A 142 -14.92 15.91 -4.36
CA TYR A 142 -15.78 16.36 -5.44
C TYR A 142 -16.34 17.75 -5.14
N GLU A 143 -16.76 18.47 -6.18
CA GLU A 143 -17.31 19.82 -6.05
C GLU A 143 -18.63 19.80 -5.29
N THR A 144 -18.79 20.70 -4.31
CA THR A 144 -20.02 20.78 -3.48
C THR A 144 -21.27 21.08 -4.28
N THR A 145 -21.11 21.61 -5.50
CA THR A 145 -22.20 21.86 -6.45
C THR A 145 -22.75 20.58 -7.09
N GLN A 146 -22.02 19.47 -7.01
CA GLN A 146 -22.45 18.16 -7.50
C GLN A 146 -23.18 17.38 -6.40
N SER A 147 -24.20 16.60 -6.77
CA SER A 147 -24.81 15.68 -5.83
C SER A 147 -23.91 14.45 -5.65
N LEU A 148 -23.81 13.93 -4.41
CA LEU A 148 -23.05 12.70 -4.18
C LEU A 148 -23.55 11.56 -5.08
N SER A 149 -24.86 11.42 -5.26
CA SER A 149 -25.45 10.37 -6.09
C SER A 149 -25.00 10.37 -7.55
N SER A 150 -24.61 11.53 -8.09
CA SER A 150 -24.15 11.64 -9.49
C SER A 150 -22.68 11.23 -9.68
N VAL A 151 -21.87 11.25 -8.63
CA VAL A 151 -20.43 10.96 -8.67
C VAL A 151 -20.01 9.76 -7.83
N GLN A 152 -20.91 9.26 -6.99
CA GLN A 152 -20.61 8.26 -5.95
C GLN A 152 -20.02 6.97 -6.51
N GLU A 153 -20.54 6.45 -7.60
CA GLU A 153 -20.07 5.21 -8.20
C GLU A 153 -18.60 5.35 -8.68
N SER A 154 -18.31 6.44 -9.38
CA SER A 154 -16.94 6.71 -9.86
C SER A 154 -15.95 6.89 -8.71
N LEU A 155 -16.32 7.71 -7.70
CA LEU A 155 -15.47 8.00 -6.55
C LEU A 155 -15.24 6.75 -5.69
N VAL A 156 -16.27 5.95 -5.45
CA VAL A 156 -16.13 4.71 -4.69
C VAL A 156 -15.28 3.69 -5.45
N THR A 157 -15.43 3.59 -6.77
CA THR A 157 -14.60 2.70 -7.60
C THR A 157 -13.12 3.08 -7.51
N GLU A 158 -12.80 4.36 -7.57
CA GLU A 158 -11.43 4.87 -7.40
C GLU A 158 -10.86 4.53 -6.01
N MET A 159 -11.61 4.83 -4.94
CA MET A 159 -11.19 4.54 -3.56
C MET A 159 -11.02 3.04 -3.31
N VAL A 160 -11.92 2.21 -3.82
CA VAL A 160 -11.85 0.74 -3.72
C VAL A 160 -10.59 0.24 -4.39
N LYS A 161 -10.29 0.71 -5.60
CA LYS A 161 -9.06 0.33 -6.31
C LYS A 161 -7.83 0.69 -5.50
N ASP A 162 -7.74 1.92 -5.02
CA ASP A 162 -6.60 2.40 -4.22
C ASP A 162 -6.42 1.57 -2.94
N ILE A 163 -7.50 1.28 -2.20
CA ILE A 163 -7.42 0.44 -0.99
C ILE A 163 -7.00 -0.99 -1.33
N CYS A 164 -7.54 -1.58 -2.41
CA CYS A 164 -7.14 -2.92 -2.85
C CYS A 164 -5.65 -2.97 -3.24
N ASP A 165 -5.13 -1.93 -3.92
CA ASP A 165 -3.71 -1.81 -4.24
C ASP A 165 -2.85 -1.70 -2.97
N GLN A 166 -3.27 -0.91 -1.98
CA GLN A 166 -2.58 -0.79 -0.68
C GLN A 166 -2.57 -2.13 0.07
N ILE A 167 -3.69 -2.86 0.12
CA ILE A 167 -3.79 -4.18 0.75
C ILE A 167 -2.88 -5.17 0.04
N PHE A 168 -2.95 -5.23 -1.28
CA PHE A 168 -2.11 -6.10 -2.10
C PHE A 168 -0.63 -5.86 -1.85
N ASN A 169 -0.20 -4.60 -1.86
CA ASN A 169 1.18 -4.23 -1.59
C ASN A 169 1.62 -4.60 -0.17
N ALA A 170 0.75 -4.43 0.82
CA ALA A 170 1.07 -4.76 2.20
C ALA A 170 1.13 -6.28 2.46
N THR A 171 0.43 -7.09 1.66
CA THR A 171 0.33 -8.54 1.86
C THR A 171 1.31 -9.34 1.03
N VAL A 172 1.45 -9.04 -0.27
CA VAL A 172 2.18 -9.92 -1.19
C VAL A 172 3.30 -9.26 -1.98
N ALA A 173 3.40 -7.93 -1.94
CA ALA A 173 4.45 -7.20 -2.65
C ALA A 173 5.60 -6.73 -1.74
N ASN A 174 5.45 -6.76 -0.42
CA ASN A 174 6.43 -6.28 0.57
C ASN A 174 7.15 -7.42 1.34
N TRP A 175 7.24 -8.59 0.78
CA TRP A 175 7.83 -9.78 1.44
C TRP A 175 9.26 -10.00 1.02
#